data_b9337644c4cc3e22ba8cf277164096fd
#
_entry.id   b9337644c4cc3e22ba8cf277164096fd
#
_cell.length_a   1.000
_cell.length_b   1.000
_cell.length_c   1.000
_cell.angle_alpha   90.00
_cell.angle_beta   90.00
_cell.angle_gamma   90.00
#
_symmetry.space_group_name_H-M   'P 1'
#
loop_
_entity.id
_entity.type
_entity.pdbx_description
1 polymer ?
#
loop_
_entity_poly.entity_id
_entity_poly.type
_entity_poly.pdbx_seq_one_letter_code
_entity_poly.pdbx_strand_id
1 'polypeptide(L)'
;MTDIQIPANLKPRDGRFGCGPSKIRQEAVEELISLNSLLLGTSHRQPPVKNIVKEVRAGLAQLFTLPEGYEVILGNGGSTAFWDIATFNLIEKKSQHLVFGEFSSKFAAAAKEAPFLDEPTVIKSEPGTHPVAEAEVGVDVYALTHNETSTGVAAPILRPPGTEGALVLVDATSAAGGLDIDLQECDVYYFAPQKSFASDGGLWIAIMSPAAIARVEKIKSSGRWIPAFFDLTIAIENSRLE
;
A
#
# COMPACT_ATOMS: atom_id res chain seq x y z
N MET A 1 -24.64 39.41 -7.90
CA MET A 1 -23.62 38.33 -8.06
C MET A 1 -23.39 38.22 -9.56
N THR A 2 -22.16 38.42 -10.01
CA THR A 2 -21.76 38.15 -11.40
C THR A 2 -21.86 36.69 -11.69
N ASP A 3 -22.66 36.31 -12.66
CA ASP A 3 -22.82 34.91 -13.09
C ASP A 3 -21.51 34.46 -13.78
N ILE A 4 -20.71 33.68 -13.08
CA ILE A 4 -19.42 33.16 -13.60
C ILE A 4 -19.75 32.07 -14.61
N GLN A 5 -19.53 32.34 -15.89
CA GLN A 5 -19.68 31.36 -16.94
C GLN A 5 -18.35 30.66 -17.24
N ILE A 6 -18.28 29.35 -16.97
CA ILE A 6 -17.11 28.55 -17.30
C ILE A 6 -17.24 28.12 -18.79
N PRO A 7 -16.22 28.39 -19.63
CA PRO A 7 -16.21 27.94 -21.02
C PRO A 7 -16.39 26.43 -21.13
N ALA A 8 -17.12 25.97 -22.14
CA ALA A 8 -17.46 24.56 -22.28
C ALA A 8 -16.23 23.62 -22.41
N ASN A 9 -15.15 24.11 -23.02
CA ASN A 9 -13.89 23.39 -23.16
C ASN A 9 -13.09 23.24 -21.84
N LEU A 10 -13.44 24.01 -20.81
CA LEU A 10 -12.84 23.91 -19.46
C LEU A 10 -13.70 23.07 -18.51
N LYS A 11 -14.92 22.71 -18.93
CA LYS A 11 -15.78 21.85 -18.12
C LYS A 11 -15.30 20.41 -18.22
N PRO A 12 -15.23 19.69 -17.09
CA PRO A 12 -14.88 18.26 -17.11
C PRO A 12 -15.95 17.49 -17.88
N ARG A 13 -15.53 16.47 -18.65
CA ARG A 13 -16.44 15.56 -19.34
C ARG A 13 -17.33 14.78 -18.37
N ASP A 14 -16.82 14.53 -17.20
CA ASP A 14 -17.48 13.83 -16.10
C ASP A 14 -17.31 14.66 -14.83
N GLY A 15 -18.42 15.05 -14.21
CA GLY A 15 -18.45 15.94 -13.03
C GLY A 15 -18.28 15.20 -11.70
N ARG A 16 -17.83 13.95 -11.69
CA ARG A 16 -17.56 13.22 -10.45
C ARG A 16 -16.21 13.63 -9.88
N PHE A 17 -16.24 14.23 -8.68
CA PHE A 17 -15.08 14.70 -7.94
C PHE A 17 -15.02 14.05 -6.55
N GLY A 18 -15.04 12.72 -6.50
CA GLY A 18 -14.92 11.97 -5.26
C GLY A 18 -13.46 11.77 -4.86
N CYS A 19 -13.25 11.40 -3.58
CA CYS A 19 -11.93 11.06 -3.04
C CYS A 19 -11.37 9.72 -3.57
N GLY A 20 -12.12 9.03 -4.41
CA GLY A 20 -11.78 7.75 -5.03
C GLY A 20 -12.94 6.74 -4.94
N PRO A 21 -12.91 5.70 -5.80
CA PRO A 21 -11.89 5.42 -6.79
C PRO A 21 -11.77 6.51 -7.86
N SER A 22 -10.57 6.61 -8.44
CA SER A 22 -10.31 7.57 -9.52
C SER A 22 -10.94 7.13 -10.82
N LYS A 23 -11.18 8.09 -11.71
CA LYS A 23 -11.67 7.80 -13.05
C LYS A 23 -10.59 7.11 -13.87
N ILE A 24 -10.91 5.94 -14.42
CA ILE A 24 -10.03 5.25 -15.37
C ILE A 24 -9.95 6.07 -16.66
N ARG A 25 -8.74 6.24 -17.18
CA ARG A 25 -8.52 6.94 -18.44
C ARG A 25 -9.08 6.13 -19.60
N GLN A 26 -9.71 6.81 -20.54
CA GLN A 26 -10.32 6.15 -21.70
C GLN A 26 -9.26 5.42 -22.53
N GLU A 27 -8.08 6.00 -22.70
CA GLU A 27 -6.95 5.42 -23.41
C GLU A 27 -6.52 4.07 -22.85
N ALA A 28 -6.57 3.91 -21.51
CA ALA A 28 -6.24 2.63 -20.86
C ALA A 28 -7.29 1.54 -21.16
N VAL A 29 -8.56 1.93 -21.29
CA VAL A 29 -9.64 0.99 -21.69
C VAL A 29 -9.49 0.61 -23.16
N GLU A 30 -9.19 1.57 -24.03
CA GLU A 30 -8.97 1.34 -25.45
C GLU A 30 -7.76 0.43 -25.69
N GLU A 31 -6.68 0.63 -24.94
CA GLU A 31 -5.51 -0.24 -24.98
C GLU A 31 -5.85 -1.67 -24.55
N LEU A 32 -6.60 -1.84 -23.45
CA LEU A 32 -7.05 -3.17 -23.03
C LEU A 32 -7.92 -3.86 -24.11
N ILE A 33 -8.77 -3.11 -24.81
CA ILE A 33 -9.56 -3.64 -25.92
C ILE A 33 -8.66 -4.07 -27.08
N SER A 34 -7.64 -3.30 -27.40
CA SER A 34 -6.68 -3.63 -28.46
C SER A 34 -5.88 -4.90 -28.17
N LEU A 35 -5.62 -5.15 -26.88
CA LEU A 35 -4.88 -6.33 -26.40
C LEU A 35 -5.78 -7.52 -26.04
N ASN A 36 -7.08 -7.42 -26.26
CA ASN A 36 -8.09 -8.42 -25.84
C ASN A 36 -7.69 -9.86 -26.23
N SER A 37 -7.31 -10.10 -27.49
CA SER A 37 -6.95 -11.45 -27.96
C SER A 37 -5.64 -12.01 -27.36
N LEU A 38 -4.81 -11.16 -26.76
CA LEU A 38 -3.54 -11.54 -26.16
C LEU A 38 -3.65 -11.72 -24.64
N LEU A 39 -4.52 -10.96 -23.99
CA LEU A 39 -4.57 -10.86 -22.53
C LEU A 39 -5.82 -11.50 -21.93
N LEU A 40 -7.02 -11.09 -22.37
CA LEU A 40 -8.25 -11.55 -21.76
C LEU A 40 -8.45 -13.05 -22.00
N GLY A 41 -8.69 -13.79 -20.93
CA GLY A 41 -8.76 -15.26 -20.97
C GLY A 41 -7.40 -15.97 -21.05
N THR A 42 -6.29 -15.24 -21.07
CA THR A 42 -4.94 -15.82 -21.08
C THR A 42 -4.49 -16.13 -19.65
N SER A 43 -3.92 -17.31 -19.45
CA SER A 43 -3.40 -17.73 -18.14
C SER A 43 -2.28 -16.80 -17.68
N HIS A 44 -2.29 -16.45 -16.39
CA HIS A 44 -1.22 -15.68 -15.74
C HIS A 44 0.16 -16.33 -15.84
N ARG A 45 0.25 -17.62 -16.21
CA ARG A 45 1.51 -18.35 -16.43
C ARG A 45 2.08 -18.13 -17.83
N GLN A 46 1.33 -17.50 -18.72
CA GLN A 46 1.75 -17.27 -20.09
C GLN A 46 2.52 -15.96 -20.27
N PRO A 47 3.47 -15.89 -21.21
CA PRO A 47 4.33 -14.72 -21.41
C PRO A 47 3.57 -13.39 -21.56
N PRO A 48 2.45 -13.29 -22.28
CA PRO A 48 1.76 -11.99 -22.42
C PRO A 48 1.36 -11.37 -21.06
N VAL A 49 0.85 -12.18 -20.13
CA VAL A 49 0.45 -11.70 -18.80
C VAL A 49 1.67 -11.46 -17.91
N LYS A 50 2.65 -12.36 -17.95
CA LYS A 50 3.92 -12.21 -17.19
C LYS A 50 4.67 -10.94 -17.59
N ASN A 51 4.72 -10.63 -18.88
CA ASN A 51 5.39 -9.43 -19.37
C ASN A 51 4.73 -8.14 -18.83
N ILE A 52 3.39 -8.09 -18.75
CA ILE A 52 2.71 -6.94 -18.15
C ILE A 52 3.04 -6.80 -16.67
N VAL A 53 3.07 -7.89 -15.92
CA VAL A 53 3.50 -7.87 -14.50
C VAL A 53 4.92 -7.32 -14.38
N LYS A 54 5.82 -7.78 -15.24
CA LYS A 54 7.20 -7.29 -15.31
C LYS A 54 7.27 -5.79 -15.61
N GLU A 55 6.53 -5.33 -16.60
CA GLU A 55 6.47 -3.91 -16.99
C GLU A 55 5.94 -3.03 -15.85
N VAL A 56 4.88 -3.48 -15.15
CA VAL A 56 4.32 -2.78 -13.98
C VAL A 56 5.38 -2.68 -12.87
N ARG A 57 6.06 -3.78 -12.54
CA ARG A 57 7.10 -3.78 -11.50
C ARG A 57 8.27 -2.86 -11.88
N ALA A 58 8.74 -2.95 -13.12
CA ALA A 58 9.83 -2.09 -13.60
C ALA A 58 9.42 -0.61 -13.63
N GLY A 59 8.22 -0.29 -14.08
CA GLY A 59 7.69 1.08 -14.09
C GLY A 59 7.54 1.67 -12.69
N LEU A 60 7.06 0.89 -11.72
CA LEU A 60 6.98 1.32 -10.32
C LEU A 60 8.37 1.48 -9.70
N ALA A 61 9.30 0.58 -10.00
CA ALA A 61 10.67 0.70 -9.54
C ALA A 61 11.33 2.01 -10.04
N GLN A 62 11.10 2.36 -11.28
CA GLN A 62 11.58 3.61 -11.86
C GLN A 62 10.87 4.84 -11.26
N LEU A 63 9.54 4.81 -11.15
CA LEU A 63 8.72 5.91 -10.62
C LEU A 63 9.13 6.30 -9.21
N PHE A 64 9.33 5.31 -8.36
CA PHE A 64 9.69 5.50 -6.95
C PHE A 64 11.19 5.55 -6.70
N THR A 65 12.03 5.47 -7.74
CA THR A 65 13.50 5.45 -7.60
C THR A 65 13.92 4.45 -6.52
N LEU A 66 13.53 3.18 -6.71
CA LEU A 66 13.70 2.14 -5.69
C LEU A 66 15.13 2.10 -5.14
N PRO A 67 15.30 2.14 -3.80
CA PRO A 67 16.61 1.90 -3.20
C PRO A 67 17.11 0.48 -3.49
N GLU A 68 18.41 0.28 -3.40
CA GLU A 68 19.03 -1.03 -3.63
C GLU A 68 18.43 -2.11 -2.72
N GLY A 69 18.09 -3.23 -3.32
CA GLY A 69 17.50 -4.39 -2.63
C GLY A 69 16.00 -4.31 -2.32
N TYR A 70 15.36 -3.17 -2.57
CA TYR A 70 13.89 -3.09 -2.47
C TYR A 70 13.21 -3.80 -3.64
N GLU A 71 12.07 -4.41 -3.37
CA GLU A 71 11.28 -5.12 -4.38
C GLU A 71 9.84 -4.65 -4.43
N VAL A 72 9.26 -4.65 -5.63
CA VAL A 72 7.82 -4.43 -5.84
C VAL A 72 7.12 -5.77 -5.81
N ILE A 73 6.21 -5.95 -4.85
CA ILE A 73 5.41 -7.16 -4.65
C ILE A 73 3.95 -6.85 -4.96
N LEU A 74 3.28 -7.77 -5.63
CA LEU A 74 1.89 -7.63 -6.07
C LEU A 74 1.03 -8.74 -5.50
N GLY A 75 -0.22 -8.41 -5.18
CA GLY A 75 -1.20 -9.43 -4.80
C GLY A 75 -2.64 -8.94 -4.94
N ASN A 76 -3.58 -9.86 -4.76
CA ASN A 76 -5.00 -9.60 -4.90
C ASN A 76 -5.61 -9.11 -3.58
N GLY A 77 -6.65 -8.23 -3.66
CA GLY A 77 -7.50 -7.89 -2.52
C GLY A 77 -7.49 -6.42 -2.08
N GLY A 78 -6.65 -5.57 -2.67
CA GLY A 78 -6.55 -4.15 -2.30
C GLY A 78 -5.90 -3.93 -0.92
N SER A 79 -5.76 -2.67 -0.50
CA SER A 79 -5.08 -2.30 0.75
C SER A 79 -5.77 -2.84 2.01
N THR A 80 -7.09 -3.06 1.97
CA THR A 80 -7.81 -3.65 3.11
C THR A 80 -7.31 -5.07 3.41
N ALA A 81 -7.07 -5.89 2.37
CA ALA A 81 -6.46 -7.20 2.55
C ALA A 81 -5.00 -7.10 3.04
N PHE A 82 -4.30 -6.02 2.68
CA PHE A 82 -2.92 -5.84 3.09
C PHE A 82 -2.78 -5.58 4.60
N TRP A 83 -3.76 -4.99 5.27
CA TRP A 83 -3.73 -4.86 6.74
C TRP A 83 -3.66 -6.24 7.42
N ASP A 84 -4.49 -7.19 7.00
CA ASP A 84 -4.42 -8.56 7.51
C ASP A 84 -3.10 -9.22 7.12
N ILE A 85 -2.68 -9.07 5.86
CA ILE A 85 -1.40 -9.61 5.37
C ILE A 85 -0.23 -9.08 6.22
N ALA A 86 -0.17 -7.78 6.47
CA ALA A 86 0.87 -7.17 7.30
C ALA A 86 0.82 -7.69 8.74
N THR A 87 -0.37 -7.84 9.31
CA THR A 87 -0.59 -8.39 10.65
C THR A 87 -0.05 -9.81 10.77
N PHE A 88 -0.30 -10.67 9.79
CA PHE A 88 0.18 -12.05 9.80
C PHE A 88 1.68 -12.20 9.52
N ASN A 89 2.26 -11.36 8.66
CA ASN A 89 3.59 -11.60 8.08
C ASN A 89 4.69 -10.63 8.53
N LEU A 90 4.35 -9.45 9.08
CA LEU A 90 5.31 -8.39 9.34
C LEU A 90 5.41 -8.03 10.83
N ILE A 91 4.34 -8.19 11.60
CA ILE A 91 4.34 -7.94 13.05
C ILE A 91 4.74 -9.22 13.77
N GLU A 92 5.87 -9.19 14.47
CA GLU A 92 6.31 -10.35 15.25
C GLU A 92 5.54 -10.47 16.57
N LYS A 93 5.46 -9.38 17.34
CA LYS A 93 4.82 -9.35 18.66
C LYS A 93 3.93 -8.15 18.85
N LYS A 94 4.45 -6.94 18.67
CA LYS A 94 3.75 -5.71 19.02
C LYS A 94 3.97 -4.61 18.00
N SER A 95 2.90 -3.91 17.64
CA SER A 95 2.95 -2.74 16.77
C SER A 95 2.52 -1.46 17.47
N GLN A 96 2.97 -0.32 16.93
CA GLN A 96 2.48 1.00 17.28
C GLN A 96 1.78 1.60 16.04
N HIS A 97 0.57 2.11 16.21
CA HIS A 97 -0.23 2.68 15.13
C HIS A 97 -0.50 4.16 15.39
N LEU A 98 -0.28 4.98 14.36
CA LEU A 98 -0.68 6.38 14.34
C LEU A 98 -2.10 6.49 13.75
N VAL A 99 -3.07 6.89 14.57
CA VAL A 99 -4.50 6.90 14.21
C VAL A 99 -5.02 8.33 14.19
N PHE A 100 -5.42 8.80 13.00
CA PHE A 100 -5.98 10.14 12.80
C PHE A 100 -7.13 10.17 11.79
N GLY A 101 -7.75 8.98 11.57
CA GLY A 101 -8.95 8.82 10.77
C GLY A 101 -9.43 7.38 10.65
N GLU A 102 -10.33 7.17 9.72
CA GLU A 102 -11.02 5.89 9.52
C GLU A 102 -10.07 4.76 9.06
N PHE A 103 -9.17 5.06 8.11
CA PHE A 103 -8.33 4.02 7.51
C PHE A 103 -7.18 3.61 8.43
N SER A 104 -6.54 4.58 9.07
CA SER A 104 -5.50 4.30 10.08
C SER A 104 -6.05 3.52 11.27
N SER A 105 -7.30 3.76 11.69
CA SER A 105 -7.94 3.01 12.77
C SER A 105 -8.25 1.56 12.40
N LYS A 106 -8.54 1.25 11.13
CA LYS A 106 -8.83 -0.11 10.67
C LYS A 106 -7.60 -1.01 10.73
N PHE A 107 -6.44 -0.51 10.34
CA PHE A 107 -5.21 -1.30 10.47
C PHE A 107 -4.87 -1.56 11.96
N ALA A 108 -5.03 -0.55 12.82
CA ALA A 108 -4.84 -0.74 14.27
C ALA A 108 -5.82 -1.81 14.83
N ALA A 109 -7.06 -1.81 14.35
CA ALA A 109 -8.05 -2.83 14.76
C ALA A 109 -7.66 -4.22 14.28
N ALA A 110 -7.21 -4.39 13.04
CA ALA A 110 -6.74 -5.68 12.53
C ALA A 110 -5.59 -6.26 13.36
N ALA A 111 -4.62 -5.41 13.75
CA ALA A 111 -3.53 -5.84 14.62
C ALA A 111 -4.01 -6.21 16.02
N LYS A 112 -4.96 -5.45 16.59
CA LYS A 112 -5.52 -5.69 17.92
C LYS A 112 -6.31 -7.00 18.00
N GLU A 113 -7.03 -7.34 16.96
CA GLU A 113 -7.86 -8.56 16.91
C GLU A 113 -7.05 -9.83 16.65
N ALA A 114 -5.77 -9.72 16.30
CA ALA A 114 -4.91 -10.86 16.02
C ALA A 114 -4.53 -11.61 17.32
N PRO A 115 -4.96 -12.87 17.51
CA PRO A 115 -4.82 -13.58 18.80
C PRO A 115 -3.38 -13.99 19.12
N PHE A 116 -2.44 -13.78 18.22
CA PHE A 116 -1.03 -14.12 18.33
C PHE A 116 -0.13 -12.90 18.51
N LEU A 117 -0.71 -11.69 18.62
CA LEU A 117 0.01 -10.45 18.87
C LEU A 117 -0.33 -9.88 20.23
N ASP A 118 0.60 -9.10 20.77
CA ASP A 118 0.34 -8.27 21.95
C ASP A 118 -0.55 -7.07 21.57
N GLU A 119 -1.27 -6.50 22.53
CA GLU A 119 -2.09 -5.31 22.33
C GLU A 119 -1.25 -4.18 21.70
N PRO A 120 -1.65 -3.65 20.53
CA PRO A 120 -0.90 -2.58 19.88
C PRO A 120 -0.98 -1.27 20.67
N THR A 121 0.09 -0.50 20.64
CA THR A 121 0.06 0.90 21.09
C THR A 121 -0.60 1.76 20.02
N VAL A 122 -1.59 2.56 20.42
CA VAL A 122 -2.33 3.45 19.50
C VAL A 122 -2.15 4.89 19.95
N ILE A 123 -1.47 5.70 19.13
CA ILE A 123 -1.31 7.13 19.34
C ILE A 123 -2.33 7.85 18.45
N LYS A 124 -3.22 8.64 19.06
CA LYS A 124 -4.30 9.35 18.36
C LYS A 124 -4.08 10.84 18.34
N SER A 125 -4.61 11.50 17.31
CA SER A 125 -4.72 12.95 17.26
C SER A 125 -6.12 13.40 16.86
N GLU A 126 -6.42 14.69 17.08
CA GLU A 126 -7.67 15.29 16.68
C GLU A 126 -7.82 15.36 15.15
N PRO A 127 -9.06 15.31 14.62
CA PRO A 127 -9.30 15.47 13.20
C PRO A 127 -8.63 16.72 12.61
N GLY A 128 -7.99 16.56 11.44
CA GLY A 128 -7.24 17.65 10.80
C GLY A 128 -5.78 17.77 11.25
N THR A 129 -5.34 16.92 12.16
CA THR A 129 -3.94 16.80 12.61
C THR A 129 -3.44 15.36 12.44
N HIS A 130 -2.14 15.12 12.64
CA HIS A 130 -1.57 13.79 12.68
C HIS A 130 -0.70 13.62 13.93
N PRO A 131 -0.67 12.43 14.54
CA PRO A 131 0.22 12.14 15.67
C PRO A 131 1.64 11.85 15.17
N VAL A 132 2.58 11.80 16.10
CA VAL A 132 3.98 11.44 15.85
C VAL A 132 4.29 10.13 16.55
N ALA A 133 5.02 9.24 15.90
CA ALA A 133 5.45 7.98 16.49
C ALA A 133 6.53 8.21 17.55
N GLU A 134 6.48 7.42 18.61
CA GLU A 134 7.42 7.47 19.72
C GLU A 134 8.12 6.11 19.87
N ALA A 135 9.45 6.11 20.04
CA ALA A 135 10.18 4.88 20.27
C ALA A 135 9.68 4.19 21.55
N GLU A 136 9.30 2.91 21.41
CA GLU A 136 8.73 2.12 22.49
C GLU A 136 9.41 0.75 22.56
N VAL A 137 9.82 0.36 23.75
CA VAL A 137 10.46 -0.94 23.98
C VAL A 137 9.48 -2.07 23.69
N GLY A 138 9.91 -3.03 22.88
CA GLY A 138 9.10 -4.21 22.50
C GLY A 138 8.22 -4.01 21.27
N VAL A 139 8.09 -2.80 20.74
CA VAL A 139 7.45 -2.55 19.45
C VAL A 139 8.40 -2.96 18.32
N ASP A 140 7.93 -3.82 17.44
CA ASP A 140 8.69 -4.32 16.29
C ASP A 140 8.17 -3.82 14.95
N VAL A 141 7.01 -3.12 14.94
CA VAL A 141 6.43 -2.46 13.78
C VAL A 141 5.82 -1.11 14.14
N TYR A 142 6.15 -0.07 13.38
CA TYR A 142 5.52 1.25 13.40
C TYR A 142 4.65 1.41 12.15
N ALA A 143 3.34 1.54 12.34
CA ALA A 143 2.35 1.67 11.28
C ALA A 143 1.94 3.12 11.09
N LEU A 144 2.34 3.70 9.96
CA LEU A 144 2.10 5.07 9.56
C LEU A 144 1.09 5.11 8.42
N THR A 145 0.41 6.26 8.26
CA THR A 145 -0.46 6.54 7.12
C THR A 145 0.01 7.82 6.44
N HIS A 146 0.37 7.75 5.16
CA HIS A 146 0.93 8.89 4.45
C HIS A 146 -0.15 9.93 4.10
N ASN A 147 -1.35 9.47 3.75
CA ASN A 147 -2.51 10.34 3.56
C ASN A 147 -3.77 9.65 4.09
N GLU A 148 -4.37 10.21 5.11
CA GLU A 148 -5.64 9.75 5.67
C GLU A 148 -6.80 10.41 4.91
N THR A 149 -7.41 9.69 3.99
CA THR A 149 -8.44 10.20 3.10
C THR A 149 -9.68 10.70 3.86
N SER A 150 -10.03 10.04 4.97
CA SER A 150 -11.26 10.35 5.71
C SER A 150 -11.23 11.70 6.42
N THR A 151 -10.04 12.19 6.75
CA THR A 151 -9.83 13.50 7.40
C THR A 151 -9.11 14.50 6.50
N GLY A 152 -8.62 14.06 5.32
CA GLY A 152 -7.91 14.91 4.38
C GLY A 152 -6.52 15.35 4.85
N VAL A 153 -5.87 14.55 5.69
CA VAL A 153 -4.57 14.89 6.30
C VAL A 153 -3.46 14.07 5.68
N ALA A 154 -2.47 14.74 5.09
CA ALA A 154 -1.20 14.15 4.71
C ALA A 154 -0.20 14.30 5.86
N ALA A 155 0.49 13.23 6.23
CA ALA A 155 1.51 13.21 7.25
C ALA A 155 2.89 12.95 6.64
N PRO A 156 3.95 13.61 7.11
CA PRO A 156 5.31 13.28 6.67
C PRO A 156 5.67 11.87 7.10
N ILE A 157 6.36 11.15 6.22
CA ILE A 157 6.87 9.82 6.54
C ILE A 157 8.33 9.96 6.95
N LEU A 158 8.57 9.72 8.23
CA LEU A 158 9.90 9.72 8.84
C LEU A 158 10.01 8.51 9.75
N ARG A 159 11.13 7.79 9.68
CA ARG A 159 11.44 6.72 10.62
C ARG A 159 11.61 7.30 12.03
N PRO A 160 10.87 6.82 13.04
CA PRO A 160 11.03 7.36 14.39
C PRO A 160 12.44 7.10 14.91
N PRO A 161 13.12 8.10 15.48
CA PRO A 161 14.45 7.91 16.07
C PRO A 161 14.43 6.87 17.19
N GLY A 162 15.46 6.04 17.29
CA GLY A 162 15.58 5.00 18.32
C GLY A 162 14.73 3.75 18.07
N THR A 163 14.34 3.52 16.80
CA THR A 163 13.53 2.36 16.39
C THR A 163 14.32 1.36 15.53
N GLU A 164 15.65 1.34 15.68
CA GLU A 164 16.52 0.45 14.93
C GLU A 164 16.12 -1.02 15.13
N GLY A 165 15.94 -1.74 14.02
CA GLY A 165 15.51 -3.15 14.01
C GLY A 165 14.00 -3.36 14.00
N ALA A 166 13.19 -2.32 14.24
CA ALA A 166 11.76 -2.35 13.96
C ALA A 166 11.49 -1.97 12.50
N LEU A 167 10.37 -2.46 11.95
CA LEU A 167 9.92 -2.08 10.61
C LEU A 167 9.00 -0.86 10.66
N VAL A 168 9.09 -0.02 9.63
CA VAL A 168 8.14 1.07 9.37
C VAL A 168 7.26 0.68 8.18
N LEU A 169 5.97 0.50 8.43
CA LEU A 169 4.96 0.18 7.43
C LEU A 169 4.10 1.41 7.15
N VAL A 170 3.93 1.74 5.88
CA VAL A 170 3.21 2.95 5.46
C VAL A 170 2.02 2.60 4.58
N ASP A 171 0.83 2.92 5.06
CA ASP A 171 -0.36 2.96 4.22
C ASP A 171 -0.30 4.20 3.31
N ALA A 172 -0.05 3.95 2.04
CA ALA A 172 0.07 4.95 1.01
C ALA A 172 -1.08 4.90 0.00
N THR A 173 -2.20 4.28 0.36
CA THR A 173 -3.30 3.99 -0.57
C THR A 173 -3.75 5.22 -1.34
N SER A 174 -3.87 6.37 -0.71
CA SER A 174 -4.26 7.61 -1.37
C SER A 174 -3.11 8.61 -1.57
N ALA A 175 -1.89 8.24 -1.18
CA ALA A 175 -0.69 9.06 -1.33
C ALA A 175 0.19 8.62 -2.52
N ALA A 176 0.34 7.31 -2.72
CA ALA A 176 1.24 6.76 -3.73
C ALA A 176 0.93 7.28 -5.13
N GLY A 177 1.95 7.82 -5.79
CA GLY A 177 1.84 8.46 -7.11
C GLY A 177 1.28 9.88 -7.08
N GLY A 178 0.94 10.42 -5.91
CA GLY A 178 0.43 11.78 -5.74
C GLY A 178 1.24 12.63 -4.75
N LEU A 179 1.95 11.99 -3.83
CA LEU A 179 2.83 12.65 -2.87
C LEU A 179 4.25 12.09 -2.98
N ASP A 180 5.23 12.93 -2.71
CA ASP A 180 6.63 12.53 -2.68
C ASP A 180 6.93 11.66 -1.46
N ILE A 181 7.86 10.71 -1.61
CA ILE A 181 8.32 9.82 -0.55
C ILE A 181 9.81 9.54 -0.67
N ASP A 182 10.51 9.56 0.46
CA ASP A 182 11.81 8.90 0.60
C ASP A 182 11.58 7.48 1.12
N LEU A 183 11.77 6.50 0.26
CA LEU A 183 11.58 5.09 0.63
C LEU A 183 12.59 4.58 1.66
N GLN A 184 13.69 5.28 1.92
CA GLN A 184 14.64 4.91 2.97
C GLN A 184 14.06 5.10 4.37
N GLU A 185 13.02 5.93 4.49
CA GLU A 185 12.30 6.16 5.76
C GLU A 185 11.31 5.04 6.13
N CYS A 186 11.07 4.07 5.22
CA CYS A 186 10.14 2.99 5.48
C CYS A 186 10.62 1.64 4.93
N ASP A 187 10.08 0.56 5.49
CA ASP A 187 10.38 -0.81 5.09
C ASP A 187 9.30 -1.39 4.19
N VAL A 188 8.07 -0.93 4.33
CA VAL A 188 6.95 -1.32 3.48
C VAL A 188 6.11 -0.10 3.15
N TYR A 189 6.02 0.22 1.86
CA TYR A 189 5.15 1.27 1.33
C TYR A 189 4.09 0.60 0.46
N TYR A 190 2.85 0.50 0.97
CA TYR A 190 1.80 -0.26 0.29
C TYR A 190 0.62 0.60 -0.12
N PHE A 191 -0.01 0.23 -1.22
CA PHE A 191 -1.15 0.95 -1.80
C PHE A 191 -1.98 0.06 -2.73
N ALA A 192 -3.10 0.61 -3.18
CA ALA A 192 -3.95 0.00 -4.20
C ALA A 192 -4.14 0.99 -5.37
N PRO A 193 -4.24 0.51 -6.62
CA PRO A 193 -4.05 1.36 -7.80
C PRO A 193 -5.25 2.24 -8.16
N GLN A 194 -6.40 2.11 -7.48
CA GLN A 194 -7.63 2.85 -7.80
C GLN A 194 -7.65 4.31 -7.34
N LYS A 195 -6.56 4.82 -6.80
CA LYS A 195 -6.38 6.23 -6.40
C LYS A 195 -5.58 6.99 -7.46
N SER A 196 -4.40 7.50 -7.14
CA SER A 196 -3.63 8.34 -8.07
C SER A 196 -3.22 7.65 -9.37
N PHE A 197 -3.08 6.32 -9.37
CA PHE A 197 -2.75 5.57 -10.59
C PHE A 197 -3.92 5.46 -11.59
N ALA A 198 -5.14 5.85 -11.19
CA ALA A 198 -6.33 5.85 -12.05
C ALA A 198 -6.57 4.50 -12.77
N SER A 199 -6.26 3.42 -12.09
CA SER A 199 -6.59 2.04 -12.48
C SER A 199 -7.86 1.58 -11.77
N ASP A 200 -8.38 0.41 -12.13
CA ASP A 200 -9.40 -0.22 -11.33
C ASP A 200 -8.79 -0.86 -10.07
N GLY A 201 -9.63 -1.20 -9.08
CA GLY A 201 -9.21 -1.83 -7.84
C GLY A 201 -8.94 -3.33 -7.99
N GLY A 202 -8.70 -3.99 -6.84
CA GLY A 202 -8.55 -5.45 -6.77
C GLY A 202 -7.12 -5.94 -6.56
N LEU A 203 -6.13 -5.05 -6.63
CA LEU A 203 -4.74 -5.35 -6.28
C LEU A 203 -4.31 -4.57 -5.04
N TRP A 204 -3.39 -5.16 -4.29
CA TRP A 204 -2.46 -4.40 -3.46
C TRP A 204 -1.07 -4.47 -4.09
N ILE A 205 -0.31 -3.41 -3.89
CA ILE A 205 1.07 -3.26 -4.32
C ILE A 205 1.87 -2.86 -3.09
N ALA A 206 2.99 -3.54 -2.85
CA ALA A 206 3.88 -3.21 -1.74
C ALA A 206 5.32 -3.08 -2.24
N ILE A 207 5.96 -1.97 -1.93
CA ILE A 207 7.39 -1.80 -2.07
C ILE A 207 8.01 -2.21 -0.75
N MET A 208 8.85 -3.23 -0.77
CA MET A 208 9.38 -3.88 0.44
C MET A 208 10.90 -3.81 0.49
N SER A 209 11.43 -3.40 1.64
CA SER A 209 12.87 -3.41 1.93
C SER A 209 13.41 -4.83 2.12
N PRO A 210 14.73 -5.04 2.01
CA PRO A 210 15.36 -6.31 2.38
C PRO A 210 15.02 -6.75 3.82
N ALA A 211 14.91 -5.79 4.75
CA ALA A 211 14.55 -6.07 6.14
C ALA A 211 13.10 -6.59 6.27
N ALA A 212 12.17 -6.02 5.50
CA ALA A 212 10.79 -6.49 5.48
C ALA A 212 10.68 -7.90 4.88
N ILE A 213 11.41 -8.19 3.80
CA ILE A 213 11.46 -9.53 3.20
C ILE A 213 12.02 -10.56 4.18
N ALA A 214 13.14 -10.23 4.85
CA ALA A 214 13.73 -11.10 5.87
C ALA A 214 12.77 -11.33 7.06
N ARG A 215 11.97 -10.32 7.44
CA ARG A 215 10.94 -10.45 8.48
C ARG A 215 9.85 -11.45 8.07
N VAL A 216 9.39 -11.42 6.82
CA VAL A 216 8.41 -12.38 6.29
C VAL A 216 8.93 -13.82 6.42
N GLU A 217 10.17 -14.05 6.01
CA GLU A 217 10.81 -15.37 6.10
C GLU A 217 10.98 -15.83 7.56
N LYS A 218 11.38 -14.91 8.44
CA LYS A 218 11.52 -15.18 9.89
C LYS A 218 10.19 -15.60 10.51
N ILE A 219 9.11 -14.87 10.25
CA ILE A 219 7.78 -15.20 10.78
C ILE A 219 7.29 -16.52 10.19
N LYS A 220 7.46 -16.76 8.89
CA LYS A 220 7.11 -18.03 8.27
C LYS A 220 7.83 -19.20 8.93
N SER A 221 9.11 -19.06 9.21
CA SER A 221 9.94 -20.08 9.84
C SER A 221 9.60 -20.30 11.33
N SER A 222 8.90 -19.38 11.98
CA SER A 222 8.48 -19.54 13.39
C SER A 222 7.35 -20.55 13.57
N GLY A 223 6.74 -21.02 12.48
CA GLY A 223 5.60 -21.92 12.52
C GLY A 223 4.24 -21.21 12.74
N ARG A 224 4.21 -19.87 12.68
CA ARG A 224 2.94 -19.14 12.71
C ARG A 224 2.05 -19.62 11.56
N TRP A 225 0.82 -19.99 11.89
CA TRP A 225 -0.16 -20.30 10.85
C TRP A 225 -0.58 -19.04 10.11
N ILE A 226 -0.48 -19.05 8.79
CA ILE A 226 -0.83 -17.95 7.91
C ILE A 226 -1.75 -18.52 6.82
N PRO A 227 -2.94 -17.95 6.59
CA PRO A 227 -3.78 -18.36 5.46
C PRO A 227 -3.01 -18.22 4.15
N ALA A 228 -3.08 -19.20 3.26
CA ALA A 228 -2.31 -19.19 2.01
C ALA A 228 -2.56 -17.93 1.15
N PHE A 229 -3.77 -17.38 1.18
CA PHE A 229 -4.10 -16.14 0.47
C PHE A 229 -3.39 -14.90 1.05
N PHE A 230 -3.03 -14.93 2.33
CA PHE A 230 -2.34 -13.85 3.03
C PHE A 230 -0.84 -14.09 3.19
N ASP A 231 -0.32 -15.19 2.71
CA ASP A 231 1.08 -15.56 2.87
C ASP A 231 1.97 -14.75 1.92
N LEU A 232 2.72 -13.81 2.48
CA LEU A 232 3.64 -12.97 1.70
C LEU A 232 4.78 -13.75 1.06
N THR A 233 5.18 -14.92 1.60
CA THR A 233 6.21 -15.74 0.94
C THR A 233 5.75 -16.16 -0.45
N ILE A 234 4.47 -16.55 -0.59
CA ILE A 234 3.88 -16.91 -1.87
C ILE A 234 3.79 -15.70 -2.82
N ALA A 235 3.38 -14.54 -2.30
CA ALA A 235 3.28 -13.33 -3.11
C ALA A 235 4.66 -12.86 -3.61
N ILE A 236 5.68 -12.91 -2.76
CA ILE A 236 7.07 -12.57 -3.11
C ILE A 236 7.59 -13.52 -4.19
N GLU A 237 7.46 -14.84 -3.98
CA GLU A 237 7.86 -15.85 -4.98
C GLU A 237 7.16 -15.64 -6.32
N ASN A 238 5.83 -15.47 -6.32
CA ASN A 238 5.06 -15.25 -7.54
C ASN A 238 5.46 -13.94 -8.25
N SER A 239 5.74 -12.86 -7.51
CA SER A 239 6.19 -11.60 -8.08
C SER A 239 7.57 -11.69 -8.72
N ARG A 240 8.40 -12.65 -8.30
CA ARG A 240 9.73 -12.91 -8.88
C ARG A 240 9.69 -13.82 -10.10
N LEU A 241 8.59 -14.53 -10.34
CA LEU A 241 8.42 -15.50 -11.45
C LEU A 241 7.99 -14.86 -12.79
N GLU A 242 8.26 -13.61 -13.01
CA GLU A 242 7.96 -12.88 -14.25
C GLU A 242 8.78 -13.33 -15.47
#